data_8041adb09186fcdb9c6a6ba1e264c7a4
#
_entry.id   8041adb09186fcdb9c6a6ba1e264c7a4
#
_cell.length_a   1.000
_cell.length_b   1.000
_cell.length_c   1.000
_cell.angle_alpha   90.00
_cell.angle_beta   90.00
_cell.angle_gamma   90.00
#
_symmetry.space_group_name_H-M   'P 1'
#
loop_
_entity.id
_entity.type
_entity.pdbx_description
1 polymer ?
#
loop_
_entity_poly.entity_id
_entity_poly.type
_entity_poly.pdbx_seq_one_letter_code
_entity_poly.pdbx_strand_id
1 'polypeptide(L)'
;LGTRFGVSGFPTVKIFRRGQSVTQATAEDYNGPRSAEGILAHLRTKLAEDRGFARVAVLDGLAKSFAAASTAPAGSGAALRSAVSEKLQGLVSELKDGAERASGELYASYAAKAAAKGDEASSYFAKEHARLERMLGSGSVGGSRAAEISRKLSVLSAFLPEEEEGGEAAAAATA
;
A
#
# COMPACT_ATOMS: atom_id res chain seq x y z
N LEU A 1 -16.30 -9.47 -24.48
CA LEU A 1 -15.84 -8.78 -23.26
C LEU A 1 -17.02 -8.01 -22.64
N GLY A 2 -17.78 -7.25 -23.42
CA GLY A 2 -18.91 -6.45 -22.96
C GLY A 2 -19.92 -7.25 -22.16
N THR A 3 -20.41 -8.37 -22.68
CA THR A 3 -21.38 -9.25 -22.03
C THR A 3 -20.90 -9.77 -20.67
N ARG A 4 -19.60 -10.09 -20.56
CA ARG A 4 -18.98 -10.58 -19.33
C ARG A 4 -19.04 -9.57 -18.17
N PHE A 5 -19.05 -8.28 -18.47
CA PHE A 5 -19.06 -7.20 -17.49
C PHE A 5 -20.36 -6.38 -17.48
N GLY A 6 -21.43 -6.89 -18.10
CA GLY A 6 -22.74 -6.23 -18.12
C GLY A 6 -22.75 -4.92 -18.91
N VAL A 7 -21.88 -4.78 -19.92
CA VAL A 7 -21.84 -3.57 -20.77
C VAL A 7 -22.95 -3.64 -21.80
N SER A 8 -23.90 -2.72 -21.72
CA SER A 8 -25.05 -2.61 -22.62
C SER A 8 -24.91 -1.50 -23.67
N GLY A 9 -23.89 -0.64 -23.57
CA GLY A 9 -23.66 0.48 -24.48
C GLY A 9 -22.21 0.98 -24.44
N PHE A 10 -21.85 1.83 -25.40
CA PHE A 10 -20.50 2.41 -25.51
C PHE A 10 -20.59 3.95 -25.59
N PRO A 11 -19.61 4.64 -25.03
CA PRO A 11 -18.47 4.16 -24.25
C PRO A 11 -18.86 3.87 -22.79
N THR A 12 -18.42 2.72 -22.24
CA THR A 12 -18.54 2.35 -20.81
C THR A 12 -17.17 2.23 -20.19
N VAL A 13 -16.96 2.83 -19.03
CA VAL A 13 -15.72 2.73 -18.26
C VAL A 13 -16.00 1.96 -16.99
N LYS A 14 -15.26 0.89 -16.75
CA LYS A 14 -15.33 0.04 -15.55
C LYS A 14 -14.06 0.15 -14.74
N ILE A 15 -14.19 0.27 -13.43
CA ILE A 15 -13.07 0.33 -12.49
C ILE A 15 -13.04 -0.95 -11.69
N PHE A 16 -11.86 -1.51 -11.51
CA PHE A 16 -11.62 -2.69 -10.68
C PHE A 16 -10.63 -2.32 -9.59
N ARG A 17 -11.00 -2.58 -8.34
CA ARG A 17 -10.13 -2.31 -7.21
C ARG A 17 -8.98 -3.30 -7.16
N ARG A 18 -7.86 -2.83 -6.66
CA ARG A 18 -6.64 -3.60 -6.43
C ARG A 18 -6.93 -4.80 -5.50
N GLY A 19 -6.39 -5.97 -5.86
CA GLY A 19 -6.54 -7.18 -5.04
C GLY A 19 -7.89 -7.90 -5.13
N GLN A 20 -8.86 -7.36 -5.86
CA GLN A 20 -10.14 -8.04 -6.12
C GLN A 20 -10.09 -8.86 -7.43
N SER A 21 -10.90 -9.92 -7.48
CA SER A 21 -11.09 -10.67 -8.72
C SER A 21 -11.79 -9.80 -9.76
N VAL A 22 -11.36 -9.90 -11.03
CA VAL A 22 -11.94 -9.14 -12.14
C VAL A 22 -13.21 -9.85 -12.63
N THR A 23 -14.34 -9.53 -12.01
CA THR A 23 -15.69 -10.08 -12.30
C THR A 23 -16.70 -8.97 -12.53
N GLN A 24 -17.89 -9.31 -13.02
CA GLN A 24 -18.99 -8.35 -13.14
C GLN A 24 -19.43 -7.78 -11.78
N ALA A 25 -19.42 -8.63 -10.73
CA ALA A 25 -19.83 -8.22 -9.38
C ALA A 25 -18.83 -7.24 -8.72
N THR A 26 -17.56 -7.26 -9.11
CA THR A 26 -16.52 -6.37 -8.58
C THR A 26 -16.24 -5.18 -9.49
N ALA A 27 -16.91 -5.07 -10.63
CA ALA A 27 -16.77 -3.96 -11.56
C ALA A 27 -17.60 -2.77 -11.08
N GLU A 28 -16.95 -1.65 -10.80
CA GLU A 28 -17.61 -0.37 -10.51
C GLU A 28 -17.80 0.44 -11.80
N ASP A 29 -18.96 1.00 -12.02
CA ASP A 29 -19.23 1.88 -13.16
C ASP A 29 -18.69 3.28 -12.90
N TYR A 30 -17.91 3.81 -13.83
CA TYR A 30 -17.50 5.20 -13.81
C TYR A 30 -18.49 6.04 -14.61
N ASN A 31 -19.25 6.87 -13.92
CA ASN A 31 -20.27 7.76 -14.50
C ASN A 31 -19.86 9.25 -14.44
N GLY A 32 -18.60 9.56 -14.13
CA GLY A 32 -18.09 10.92 -14.04
C GLY A 32 -17.68 11.52 -15.39
N PRO A 33 -17.15 12.75 -15.37
CA PRO A 33 -16.64 13.42 -16.57
C PRO A 33 -15.53 12.60 -17.25
N ARG A 34 -15.62 12.41 -18.56
CA ARG A 34 -14.67 11.61 -19.34
C ARG A 34 -13.43 12.39 -19.78
N SER A 35 -13.23 13.60 -19.27
CA SER A 35 -11.97 14.32 -19.40
C SER A 35 -10.86 13.63 -18.60
N ALA A 36 -9.61 13.82 -19.00
CA ALA A 36 -8.46 13.30 -18.25
C ALA A 36 -8.48 13.80 -16.80
N GLU A 37 -8.83 15.05 -16.57
CA GLU A 37 -8.95 15.67 -15.25
C GLU A 37 -10.02 14.98 -14.39
N GLY A 38 -11.23 14.76 -14.94
CA GLY A 38 -12.32 14.08 -14.22
C GLY A 38 -11.97 12.64 -13.84
N ILE A 39 -11.32 11.91 -14.76
CA ILE A 39 -10.87 10.53 -14.49
C ILE A 39 -9.78 10.54 -13.43
N LEU A 40 -8.80 11.43 -13.50
CA LEU A 40 -7.72 11.55 -12.53
C LEU A 40 -8.23 11.92 -11.13
N ALA A 41 -9.17 12.87 -11.04
CA ALA A 41 -9.80 13.25 -9.77
C ALA A 41 -10.50 12.05 -9.12
N HIS A 42 -11.28 11.30 -9.90
CA HIS A 42 -11.96 10.10 -9.41
C HIS A 42 -10.97 9.01 -8.96
N LEU A 43 -9.91 8.77 -9.75
CA LEU A 43 -8.88 7.78 -9.39
C LEU A 43 -8.13 8.17 -8.11
N ARG A 44 -7.85 9.47 -7.89
CA ARG A 44 -7.24 9.96 -6.63
C ARG A 44 -8.14 9.66 -5.43
N THR A 45 -9.45 9.91 -5.55
CA THR A 45 -10.42 9.56 -4.49
C THR A 45 -10.41 8.06 -4.21
N LYS A 46 -10.45 7.22 -5.25
CA LYS A 46 -10.41 5.76 -5.10
C LYS A 46 -9.10 5.26 -4.48
N LEU A 47 -7.98 5.84 -4.83
CA LEU A 47 -6.68 5.54 -4.22
C LEU A 47 -6.62 5.94 -2.74
N ALA A 48 -7.23 7.08 -2.39
CA ALA A 48 -7.32 7.51 -0.99
C ALA A 48 -8.20 6.55 -0.16
N GLU A 49 -9.33 6.09 -0.73
CA GLU A 49 -10.17 5.05 -0.11
C GLU A 49 -9.42 3.72 0.06
N ASP A 50 -8.49 3.40 -0.83
CA ASP A 50 -7.71 2.15 -0.85
C ASP A 50 -6.45 2.17 0.05
N ARG A 51 -6.15 3.28 0.73
CA ARG A 51 -4.96 3.42 1.61
C ARG A 51 -4.89 2.34 2.70
N GLY A 52 -6.05 1.84 3.14
CA GLY A 52 -6.16 0.73 4.09
C GLY A 52 -6.07 -0.67 3.48
N PHE A 53 -5.97 -0.80 2.15
CA PHE A 53 -5.90 -2.11 1.49
C PHE A 53 -4.76 -2.96 2.05
N ALA A 54 -5.08 -4.16 2.48
CA ALA A 54 -4.13 -5.12 3.04
C ALA A 54 -3.35 -4.61 4.29
N ARG A 55 -3.75 -3.48 4.88
CA ARG A 55 -3.20 -2.96 6.13
C ARG A 55 -3.91 -3.61 7.33
N VAL A 56 -3.17 -3.79 8.42
CA VAL A 56 -3.69 -4.27 9.69
C VAL A 56 -3.48 -3.17 10.73
N ALA A 57 -4.56 -2.49 11.10
CA ALA A 57 -4.49 -1.25 11.90
C ALA A 57 -3.67 -1.39 13.19
N VAL A 58 -3.79 -2.52 13.90
CA VAL A 58 -3.01 -2.78 15.12
C VAL A 58 -1.51 -2.89 14.85
N LEU A 59 -1.11 -3.30 13.64
CA LEU A 59 0.31 -3.44 13.25
C LEU A 59 0.89 -2.14 12.67
N ASP A 60 0.06 -1.22 12.17
CA ASP A 60 0.51 0.06 11.60
C ASP A 60 1.25 0.92 12.64
N GLY A 61 0.74 0.97 13.86
CA GLY A 61 1.41 1.69 14.95
C GLY A 61 2.79 1.13 15.29
N LEU A 62 2.94 -0.19 15.24
CA LEU A 62 4.23 -0.85 15.45
C LEU A 62 5.19 -0.64 14.27
N ALA A 63 4.68 -0.64 13.03
CA ALA A 63 5.48 -0.33 11.85
C ALA A 63 6.05 1.10 11.91
N LYS A 64 5.23 2.08 12.30
CA LYS A 64 5.69 3.47 12.53
C LYS A 64 6.74 3.53 13.64
N SER A 65 6.53 2.83 14.76
CA SER A 65 7.50 2.76 15.85
C SER A 65 8.82 2.13 15.43
N PHE A 66 8.77 1.07 14.60
CA PHE A 66 9.95 0.44 14.03
C PHE A 66 10.71 1.40 13.09
N ALA A 67 10.00 2.11 12.23
CA ALA A 67 10.58 3.09 11.32
C ALA A 67 11.28 4.22 12.10
N ALA A 68 10.64 4.77 13.13
CA ALA A 68 11.23 5.77 14.01
C ALA A 68 12.50 5.25 14.72
N ALA A 69 12.49 4.02 15.23
CA ALA A 69 13.67 3.37 15.79
C ALA A 69 14.80 3.15 14.76
N SER A 70 14.44 3.07 13.49
CA SER A 70 15.41 2.88 12.38
C SER A 70 16.08 4.19 11.94
N THR A 71 15.53 5.34 12.31
CA THR A 71 16.14 6.67 12.09
C THR A 71 16.89 7.18 13.31
N ALA A 72 16.87 6.45 14.44
CA ALA A 72 17.59 6.82 15.66
C ALA A 72 19.11 6.78 15.44
N PRO A 73 19.91 7.54 16.21
CA PRO A 73 21.36 7.52 16.14
C PRO A 73 21.94 6.11 16.24
N ALA A 74 23.07 5.88 15.56
CA ALA A 74 23.73 4.57 15.52
C ALA A 74 23.86 3.95 16.92
N GLY A 75 23.44 2.70 17.03
CA GLY A 75 23.50 1.92 18.28
C GLY A 75 22.31 2.08 19.23
N SER A 76 21.55 3.18 19.19
CA SER A 76 20.44 3.42 20.13
C SER A 76 19.11 2.78 19.69
N GLY A 77 18.90 2.60 18.39
CA GLY A 77 17.66 2.05 17.83
C GLY A 77 17.59 0.52 17.80
N ALA A 78 18.71 -0.18 17.94
CA ALA A 78 18.77 -1.63 17.75
C ALA A 78 17.88 -2.42 18.71
N ALA A 79 17.94 -2.12 20.00
CA ALA A 79 17.15 -2.79 21.03
C ALA A 79 15.64 -2.53 20.81
N LEU A 80 15.28 -1.31 20.44
CA LEU A 80 13.88 -0.95 20.17
C LEU A 80 13.36 -1.67 18.90
N ARG A 81 14.16 -1.74 17.83
CA ARG A 81 13.80 -2.51 16.63
C ARG A 81 13.57 -3.98 16.95
N SER A 82 14.42 -4.60 17.80
CA SER A 82 14.25 -5.98 18.23
C SER A 82 12.95 -6.17 18.99
N ALA A 83 12.70 -5.34 20.01
CA ALA A 83 11.49 -5.41 20.82
C ALA A 83 10.20 -5.21 19.98
N VAL A 84 10.21 -4.26 19.04
CA VAL A 84 9.06 -4.05 18.13
C VAL A 84 8.89 -5.23 17.18
N SER A 85 9.98 -5.82 16.68
CA SER A 85 9.91 -6.99 15.80
C SER A 85 9.31 -8.20 16.52
N GLU A 86 9.70 -8.46 17.78
CA GLU A 86 9.14 -9.52 18.61
C GLU A 86 7.65 -9.29 18.86
N LYS A 87 7.26 -8.06 19.20
CA LYS A 87 5.86 -7.70 19.41
C LYS A 87 5.01 -7.88 18.14
N LEU A 88 5.55 -7.50 16.97
CA LEU A 88 4.91 -7.75 15.67
C LEU A 88 4.67 -9.24 15.46
N GLN A 89 5.67 -10.08 15.68
CA GLN A 89 5.55 -11.54 15.53
C GLN A 89 4.50 -12.13 16.47
N GLY A 90 4.48 -11.69 17.73
CA GLY A 90 3.47 -12.10 18.72
C GLY A 90 2.05 -11.79 18.24
N LEU A 91 1.77 -10.55 17.87
CA LEU A 91 0.45 -10.14 17.39
C LEU A 91 0.04 -10.85 16.10
N VAL A 92 0.97 -11.08 15.17
CA VAL A 92 0.69 -11.84 13.94
C VAL A 92 0.24 -13.26 14.23
N SER A 93 0.81 -13.90 15.26
CA SER A 93 0.40 -15.25 15.66
C SER A 93 -1.02 -15.31 16.22
N GLU A 94 -1.54 -14.20 16.76
CA GLU A 94 -2.90 -14.07 17.31
C GLU A 94 -3.96 -13.78 16.24
N LEU A 95 -3.56 -13.34 15.04
CA LEU A 95 -4.48 -13.05 13.95
C LEU A 95 -5.17 -14.33 13.46
N LYS A 96 -6.50 -14.34 13.49
CA LYS A 96 -7.33 -15.50 13.10
C LYS A 96 -7.79 -15.44 11.66
N ASP A 97 -8.02 -14.23 11.12
CA ASP A 97 -8.42 -14.04 9.73
C ASP A 97 -7.24 -14.34 8.78
N GLY A 98 -7.48 -15.16 7.76
CA GLY A 98 -6.44 -15.58 6.84
C GLY A 98 -5.84 -14.44 6.00
N ALA A 99 -6.64 -13.43 5.64
CA ALA A 99 -6.17 -12.30 4.87
C ALA A 99 -5.36 -11.32 5.73
N GLU A 100 -5.84 -11.04 6.95
CA GLU A 100 -5.10 -10.22 7.92
C GLU A 100 -3.79 -10.89 8.33
N ARG A 101 -3.82 -12.21 8.58
CA ARG A 101 -2.62 -12.98 8.90
C ARG A 101 -1.59 -12.93 7.78
N ALA A 102 -2.01 -13.14 6.54
CA ALA A 102 -1.10 -13.03 5.39
C ALA A 102 -0.49 -11.62 5.24
N SER A 103 -1.24 -10.58 5.58
CA SER A 103 -0.71 -9.21 5.65
C SER A 103 0.23 -9.06 6.84
N GLY A 104 -0.13 -9.55 8.02
CA GLY A 104 0.70 -9.52 9.23
C GLY A 104 2.06 -10.19 9.05
N GLU A 105 2.10 -11.33 8.36
CA GLU A 105 3.35 -12.02 8.01
C GLU A 105 4.28 -11.13 7.14
N LEU A 106 3.71 -10.27 6.28
CA LEU A 106 4.51 -9.28 5.55
C LEU A 106 5.09 -8.21 6.48
N TYR A 107 4.32 -7.70 7.45
CA TYR A 107 4.86 -6.76 8.45
C TYR A 107 6.04 -7.37 9.21
N ALA A 108 5.89 -8.57 9.74
CA ALA A 108 6.94 -9.27 10.47
C ALA A 108 8.17 -9.54 9.58
N SER A 109 7.96 -9.98 8.34
CA SER A 109 9.03 -10.23 7.36
C SER A 109 9.82 -8.96 7.03
N TYR A 110 9.14 -7.82 6.80
CA TYR A 110 9.81 -6.57 6.51
C TYR A 110 10.58 -6.01 7.70
N ALA A 111 10.00 -6.08 8.90
CA ALA A 111 10.68 -5.68 10.13
C ALA A 111 11.95 -6.53 10.37
N ALA A 112 11.86 -7.85 10.23
CA ALA A 112 13.00 -8.75 10.38
C ALA A 112 14.12 -8.47 9.35
N LYS A 113 13.75 -8.28 8.08
CA LYS A 113 14.73 -7.93 7.03
C LYS A 113 15.41 -6.59 7.27
N ALA A 114 14.65 -5.59 7.73
CA ALA A 114 15.20 -4.29 8.06
C ALA A 114 16.10 -4.35 9.29
N ALA A 115 15.72 -5.09 10.35
CA ALA A 115 16.54 -5.28 11.53
C ALA A 115 17.89 -5.90 11.19
N ALA A 116 17.91 -6.87 10.27
CA ALA A 116 19.16 -7.49 9.79
C ALA A 116 20.08 -6.53 9.01
N LYS A 117 19.57 -5.38 8.55
CA LYS A 117 20.36 -4.33 7.87
C LYS A 117 21.04 -3.37 8.84
N GLY A 118 20.78 -3.46 10.13
CA GLY A 118 21.38 -2.59 11.13
C GLY A 118 21.08 -1.11 10.86
N ASP A 119 22.13 -0.30 10.68
CA ASP A 119 21.99 1.14 10.46
C ASP A 119 21.39 1.51 9.08
N GLU A 120 21.37 0.58 8.13
CA GLU A 120 20.70 0.78 6.83
C GLU A 120 19.19 0.46 6.87
N ALA A 121 18.64 0.12 8.04
CA ALA A 121 17.24 -0.28 8.17
C ALA A 121 16.27 0.80 7.66
N SER A 122 16.54 2.09 7.91
CA SER A 122 15.72 3.21 7.45
C SER A 122 15.65 3.30 5.93
N SER A 123 16.76 3.11 5.23
CA SER A 123 16.82 3.18 3.77
C SER A 123 16.23 1.94 3.08
N TYR A 124 16.13 0.82 3.80
CA TYR A 124 15.64 -0.44 3.25
C TYR A 124 14.19 -0.34 2.77
N PHE A 125 13.30 0.26 3.57
CA PHE A 125 11.88 0.36 3.22
C PHE A 125 11.66 1.19 1.97
N ALA A 126 12.29 2.35 1.85
CA ALA A 126 12.19 3.22 0.68
C ALA A 126 12.75 2.54 -0.59
N LYS A 127 13.90 1.89 -0.49
CA LYS A 127 14.51 1.14 -1.61
C LYS A 127 13.61 0.00 -2.09
N GLU A 128 13.05 -0.78 -1.16
CA GLU A 128 12.18 -1.90 -1.49
C GLU A 128 10.84 -1.43 -2.07
N HIS A 129 10.27 -0.35 -1.52
CA HIS A 129 9.06 0.27 -2.05
C HIS A 129 9.26 0.72 -3.50
N ALA A 130 10.29 1.52 -3.78
CA ALA A 130 10.62 1.97 -5.12
C ALA A 130 10.94 0.81 -6.10
N ARG A 131 11.52 -0.29 -5.60
CA ARG A 131 11.74 -1.50 -6.42
C ARG A 131 10.43 -2.14 -6.83
N LEU A 132 9.49 -2.30 -5.91
CA LEU A 132 8.19 -2.92 -6.17
C LEU A 132 7.32 -2.04 -7.08
N GLU A 133 7.35 -0.71 -6.91
CA GLU A 133 6.66 0.24 -7.79
C GLU A 133 7.14 0.13 -9.23
N ARG A 134 8.47 0.10 -9.45
CA ARG A 134 9.04 -0.10 -10.79
C ARG A 134 8.60 -1.42 -11.42
N MET A 135 8.55 -2.50 -10.62
CA MET A 135 8.07 -3.79 -11.11
C MET A 135 6.60 -3.71 -11.54
N LEU A 136 5.75 -3.05 -10.74
CA LEU A 136 4.34 -2.89 -11.06
C LEU A 136 4.12 -1.99 -12.27
N GLY A 137 4.89 -0.90 -12.37
CA GLY A 137 4.82 0.07 -13.47
C GLY A 137 5.37 -0.44 -14.80
N SER A 138 6.16 -1.53 -14.81
CA SER A 138 6.73 -2.10 -16.04
C SER A 138 5.70 -2.70 -17.00
N GLY A 139 4.45 -2.91 -16.54
CA GLY A 139 3.38 -3.53 -17.34
C GLY A 139 3.57 -5.02 -17.64
N SER A 140 4.71 -5.60 -17.25
CA SER A 140 5.05 -7.01 -17.51
C SER A 140 4.49 -7.99 -16.48
N VAL A 141 3.84 -7.46 -15.42
CA VAL A 141 3.37 -8.26 -14.28
C VAL A 141 1.90 -8.64 -14.46
N GLY A 142 1.61 -9.93 -14.54
CA GLY A 142 0.24 -10.46 -14.67
C GLY A 142 -0.60 -10.29 -13.38
N GLY A 143 -1.93 -10.42 -13.52
CA GLY A 143 -2.93 -10.03 -12.51
C GLY A 143 -2.68 -10.53 -11.08
N SER A 144 -2.44 -11.82 -10.84
CA SER A 144 -2.21 -12.37 -9.49
C SER A 144 -0.93 -11.82 -8.85
N ARG A 145 0.14 -11.70 -9.65
CA ARG A 145 1.42 -11.15 -9.18
C ARG A 145 1.34 -9.64 -8.94
N ALA A 146 0.57 -8.91 -9.75
CA ALA A 146 0.29 -7.50 -9.54
C ALA A 146 -0.45 -7.28 -8.21
N ALA A 147 -1.45 -8.11 -7.89
CA ALA A 147 -2.17 -8.07 -6.63
C ALA A 147 -1.25 -8.33 -5.42
N GLU A 148 -0.33 -9.30 -5.54
CA GLU A 148 0.67 -9.59 -4.51
C GLU A 148 1.63 -8.41 -4.29
N ILE A 149 2.16 -7.83 -5.37
CA ILE A 149 3.04 -6.64 -5.28
C ILE A 149 2.29 -5.46 -4.67
N SER A 150 1.03 -5.25 -5.04
CA SER A 150 0.19 -4.19 -4.48
C SER A 150 -0.03 -4.36 -2.97
N ARG A 151 -0.24 -5.60 -2.51
CA ARG A 151 -0.31 -5.91 -1.07
C ARG A 151 1.00 -5.57 -0.36
N LYS A 152 2.12 -5.96 -0.92
CA LYS A 152 3.46 -5.66 -0.39
C LYS A 152 3.72 -4.17 -0.30
N LEU A 153 3.37 -3.40 -1.33
CA LEU A 153 3.49 -1.93 -1.35
C LEU A 153 2.65 -1.30 -0.25
N SER A 154 1.41 -1.73 -0.10
CA SER A 154 0.51 -1.19 0.93
C SER A 154 1.03 -1.46 2.36
N VAL A 155 1.55 -2.66 2.62
CA VAL A 155 2.17 -2.96 3.92
C VAL A 155 3.46 -2.16 4.13
N LEU A 156 4.31 -2.02 3.11
CA LEU A 156 5.55 -1.24 3.19
C LEU A 156 5.29 0.23 3.47
N SER A 157 4.20 0.81 2.95
CA SER A 157 3.85 2.20 3.22
C SER A 157 3.58 2.48 4.70
N ALA A 158 3.28 1.44 5.52
CA ALA A 158 3.17 1.60 6.96
C ALA A 158 4.49 1.91 7.67
N PHE A 159 5.62 1.55 7.06
CA PHE A 159 6.98 1.81 7.57
C PHE A 159 7.60 3.09 7.00
N LEU A 160 6.92 3.76 6.07
CA LEU A 160 7.38 5.02 5.50
C LEU A 160 6.73 6.20 6.23
N PRO A 161 7.38 7.37 6.26
CA PRO A 161 6.72 8.58 6.72
C PRO A 161 5.48 8.83 5.87
N GLU A 162 4.41 9.31 6.50
CA GLU A 162 3.25 9.79 5.74
C GLU A 162 3.71 10.98 4.92
N GLU A 163 3.63 10.87 3.58
CA GLU A 163 3.78 12.05 2.75
C GLU A 163 2.58 12.95 3.08
N GLU A 164 2.85 14.05 3.78
CA GLU A 164 1.89 15.15 3.84
C GLU A 164 1.67 15.56 2.39
N GLU A 165 0.51 15.21 1.82
CA GLU A 165 0.10 15.74 0.54
C GLU A 165 0.06 17.26 0.69
N GLY A 166 1.20 17.87 0.32
CA GLY A 166 1.39 19.31 0.34
C GLY A 166 0.23 19.96 -0.39
N GLY A 167 -0.48 20.80 0.34
CA GLY A 167 -1.52 21.65 -0.19
C GLY A 167 -0.96 22.60 -1.25
N GLU A 168 -0.80 22.13 -2.47
CA GLU A 168 -0.58 22.96 -3.64
C GLU A 168 -1.87 23.08 -4.45
N ALA A 169 -2.89 23.60 -3.81
CA ALA A 169 -4.15 23.98 -4.46
C ALA A 169 -4.74 25.30 -3.90
N ALA A 170 -3.93 26.18 -3.30
CA ALA A 170 -4.42 27.45 -2.75
C ALA A 170 -3.74 28.70 -3.34
N ALA A 171 -3.05 28.62 -4.46
CA ALA A 171 -2.35 29.77 -5.05
C ALA A 171 -2.82 30.19 -6.45
N ALA A 172 -3.97 29.77 -6.93
CA ALA A 172 -4.47 30.14 -8.25
C ALA A 172 -5.87 30.80 -8.22
N ALA A 173 -6.24 31.47 -7.12
CA ALA A 173 -7.52 32.16 -7.04
C ALA A 173 -7.37 33.59 -6.48
N THR A 174 -6.31 34.32 -6.88
CA THR A 174 -6.26 35.78 -6.65
C THR A 174 -5.30 36.43 -7.66
N ALA A 175 -5.76 36.65 -8.88
CA ALA A 175 -5.30 37.69 -9.78
C ALA A 175 -6.38 37.92 -10.85
#